data_4f6bbb37460552b0465d23821ae2ae4f
#
_entry.id   4f6bbb37460552b0465d23821ae2ae4f
#
_cell.length_a   1.000
_cell.length_b   1.000
_cell.length_c   1.000
_cell.angle_alpha   90.00
_cell.angle_beta   90.00
_cell.angle_gamma   90.00
#
_symmetry.space_group_name_H-M   'P 1'
#
loop_
_entity.id
_entity.type
_entity.pdbx_description
1 polymer ?
#
loop_
_entity_poly.entity_id
_entity_poly.type
_entity_poly.pdbx_seq_one_letter_code
_entity_poly.pdbx_strand_id
1 'polypeptide(L)'
;MINKTVKTLCLLWVMTLPCLVSAAQPDAAAERPEMTFFITSRTMGDGGNLGGLAGADAHCQALATEAGAGHHTWQAYLSTQGRNGVDARDRIGEGPWANSKGVVMATSVEDLHYDNSNFNWMHIRDENGHQFASRIDGNPDFTEHDVLTGSKMDGTAMLDGEDRTCDNWTSNDEGSAWVGHADRYSFNDPGSSWNSSHGTPGCTQQALVQVGGAGLLYCFATD
;
A
#
# COMPACT_ATOMS: atom_id res chain seq x y z
N MET A 1 -90.66 -49.03 -26.79
CA MET A 1 -90.30 -47.76 -26.13
C MET A 1 -88.95 -47.97 -25.50
N ILE A 2 -87.89 -47.44 -26.13
CA ILE A 2 -86.51 -47.72 -25.81
C ILE A 2 -85.91 -46.41 -25.24
N ASN A 3 -85.57 -46.47 -23.99
CA ASN A 3 -85.03 -45.30 -23.25
C ASN A 3 -83.47 -45.30 -23.39
N LYS A 4 -82.92 -44.35 -24.11
CA LYS A 4 -81.46 -44.18 -24.25
C LYS A 4 -80.92 -43.24 -23.22
N THR A 5 -80.18 -43.78 -22.30
CA THR A 5 -79.45 -42.98 -21.24
C THR A 5 -78.15 -42.49 -21.87
N VAL A 6 -77.97 -41.15 -21.92
CA VAL A 6 -76.76 -40.49 -22.36
C VAL A 6 -75.85 -40.37 -21.14
N LYS A 7 -74.67 -40.98 -21.15
CA LYS A 7 -73.61 -40.80 -20.16
C LYS A 7 -72.70 -39.62 -20.56
N THR A 8 -72.76 -38.57 -19.85
CA THR A 8 -71.85 -37.41 -19.99
C THR A 8 -70.52 -37.75 -19.33
N LEU A 9 -69.43 -37.77 -20.09
CA LEU A 9 -68.08 -38.00 -19.62
C LEU A 9 -67.44 -36.65 -19.33
N CYS A 10 -67.23 -36.29 -18.03
CA CYS A 10 -66.48 -35.12 -17.60
C CYS A 10 -65.00 -35.42 -17.69
N LEU A 11 -64.29 -34.82 -18.68
CA LEU A 11 -62.83 -34.80 -18.69
C LEU A 11 -62.28 -33.73 -17.73
N LEU A 12 -61.64 -34.15 -16.65
CA LEU A 12 -60.90 -33.30 -15.78
C LEU A 12 -59.53 -33.00 -16.44
N TRP A 13 -59.36 -31.77 -16.88
CA TRP A 13 -58.05 -31.24 -17.32
C TRP A 13 -57.23 -30.85 -16.07
N VAL A 14 -56.16 -31.61 -15.79
CA VAL A 14 -55.19 -31.27 -14.77
C VAL A 14 -54.18 -30.33 -15.41
N MET A 15 -54.27 -29.02 -15.13
CA MET A 15 -53.23 -28.05 -15.50
C MET A 15 -52.05 -28.20 -14.55
N THR A 16 -50.98 -28.80 -15.01
CA THR A 16 -49.67 -28.74 -14.33
C THR A 16 -49.00 -27.41 -14.64
N LEU A 17 -48.93 -26.50 -13.63
CA LEU A 17 -48.09 -25.31 -13.67
C LEU A 17 -46.64 -25.75 -13.62
N PRO A 18 -45.77 -25.33 -14.58
CA PRO A 18 -44.35 -25.51 -14.43
C PRO A 18 -43.83 -24.59 -13.32
N CYS A 19 -43.25 -25.17 -12.28
CA CYS A 19 -42.52 -24.46 -11.23
C CYS A 19 -41.22 -23.92 -11.84
N LEU A 20 -41.19 -22.61 -12.16
CA LEU A 20 -39.97 -21.94 -12.57
C LEU A 20 -39.05 -21.84 -11.33
N VAL A 21 -38.15 -22.80 -11.20
CA VAL A 21 -37.03 -22.69 -10.28
C VAL A 21 -36.11 -21.62 -10.85
N SER A 22 -36.20 -20.41 -10.30
CA SER A 22 -35.21 -19.34 -10.54
C SER A 22 -33.88 -19.81 -9.94
N ALA A 23 -32.94 -20.24 -10.77
CA ALA A 23 -31.57 -20.44 -10.33
C ALA A 23 -31.04 -19.07 -9.88
N ALA A 24 -30.77 -18.91 -8.60
CA ALA A 24 -30.03 -17.77 -8.06
C ALA A 24 -28.67 -17.77 -8.77
N GLN A 25 -28.38 -16.69 -9.52
CA GLN A 25 -27.03 -16.46 -10.06
C GLN A 25 -26.09 -16.37 -8.84
N PRO A 26 -24.92 -17.05 -8.87
CA PRO A 26 -23.94 -16.83 -7.83
C PRO A 26 -23.58 -15.34 -7.84
N ASP A 27 -23.65 -14.72 -6.66
CA ASP A 27 -23.20 -13.35 -6.46
C ASP A 27 -21.81 -13.24 -7.09
N ALA A 28 -21.65 -12.33 -8.05
CA ALA A 28 -20.34 -12.02 -8.60
C ALA A 28 -19.47 -11.64 -7.40
N ALA A 29 -18.47 -12.46 -7.10
CA ALA A 29 -17.52 -12.13 -6.04
C ALA A 29 -17.01 -10.71 -6.33
N ALA A 30 -17.16 -9.80 -5.40
CA ALA A 30 -16.71 -8.42 -5.58
C ALA A 30 -15.25 -8.47 -6.00
N GLU A 31 -14.97 -7.89 -7.16
CA GLU A 31 -13.61 -7.85 -7.70
C GLU A 31 -12.72 -7.17 -6.69
N ARG A 32 -11.61 -7.81 -6.30
CA ARG A 32 -10.68 -7.24 -5.32
C ARG A 32 -10.04 -6.00 -5.92
N PRO A 33 -9.88 -4.91 -5.13
CA PRO A 33 -9.16 -3.74 -5.61
C PRO A 33 -7.80 -4.12 -6.19
N GLU A 34 -7.44 -3.48 -7.28
CA GLU A 34 -6.13 -3.61 -7.89
C GLU A 34 -5.04 -3.01 -6.97
N MET A 35 -3.81 -3.49 -7.12
CA MET A 35 -2.68 -2.96 -6.35
C MET A 35 -2.35 -1.54 -6.80
N THR A 36 -2.45 -0.60 -5.86
CA THR A 36 -2.08 0.81 -6.02
C THR A 36 -1.16 1.32 -4.90
N PHE A 37 -0.73 0.40 -4.01
CA PHE A 37 0.25 0.65 -2.95
C PHE A 37 1.07 -0.60 -2.67
N PHE A 38 2.38 -0.42 -2.39
CA PHE A 38 3.26 -1.45 -1.84
C PHE A 38 4.47 -0.84 -1.11
N ILE A 39 5.12 -1.62 -0.23
CA ILE A 39 6.49 -1.38 0.23
C ILE A 39 7.44 -2.14 -0.72
N THR A 40 8.56 -1.56 -1.10
CA THR A 40 9.49 -2.24 -2.03
C THR A 40 10.04 -3.53 -1.45
N SER A 41 10.07 -4.61 -2.23
CA SER A 41 10.63 -5.91 -1.81
C SER A 41 12.15 -5.91 -1.75
N ARG A 42 12.79 -4.90 -2.34
CA ARG A 42 14.25 -4.75 -2.36
C ARG A 42 14.64 -3.27 -2.36
N THR A 43 15.81 -3.02 -1.83
CA THR A 43 16.47 -1.71 -1.81
C THR A 43 17.18 -1.43 -3.14
N MET A 44 17.52 -0.17 -3.40
CA MET A 44 18.42 0.22 -4.48
C MET A 44 19.89 -0.09 -4.15
N GLY A 45 20.22 -0.29 -2.86
CA GLY A 45 21.54 -0.78 -2.43
C GLY A 45 22.63 0.29 -2.28
N ASP A 46 22.28 1.57 -2.38
CA ASP A 46 23.21 2.70 -2.27
C ASP A 46 22.79 3.71 -1.16
N GLY A 47 22.32 3.18 -0.05
CA GLY A 47 21.89 3.97 1.10
C GLY A 47 20.80 4.96 0.75
N GLY A 48 21.00 6.23 1.13
CA GLY A 48 20.10 7.35 0.83
C GLY A 48 20.27 7.93 -0.58
N ASN A 49 21.27 7.47 -1.37
CA ASN A 49 21.42 7.86 -2.76
C ASN A 49 20.49 7.05 -3.65
N LEU A 50 19.32 7.59 -3.92
CA LEU A 50 18.27 7.01 -4.76
C LEU A 50 18.31 7.58 -6.20
N GLY A 51 19.27 8.46 -6.52
CA GLY A 51 19.25 9.25 -7.76
C GLY A 51 18.18 10.34 -7.74
N GLY A 52 17.88 10.88 -6.56
CA GLY A 52 16.79 11.83 -6.29
C GLY A 52 15.41 11.20 -6.40
N LEU A 53 14.37 12.03 -6.45
CA LEU A 53 12.99 11.57 -6.61
C LEU A 53 12.80 10.76 -7.90
N ALA A 54 13.43 11.18 -9.00
CA ALA A 54 13.27 10.50 -10.28
C ALA A 54 13.82 9.05 -10.26
N GLY A 55 14.93 8.81 -9.57
CA GLY A 55 15.47 7.46 -9.40
C GLY A 55 14.59 6.59 -8.51
N ALA A 56 14.09 7.15 -7.41
CA ALA A 56 13.16 6.47 -6.52
C ALA A 56 11.84 6.09 -7.23
N ASP A 57 11.27 7.01 -8.02
CA ASP A 57 10.06 6.77 -8.80
C ASP A 57 10.29 5.67 -9.87
N ALA A 58 11.43 5.72 -10.55
CA ALA A 58 11.79 4.69 -11.52
C ALA A 58 11.94 3.31 -10.86
N HIS A 59 12.44 3.24 -9.63
CA HIS A 59 12.51 1.99 -8.86
C HIS A 59 11.10 1.46 -8.52
N CYS A 60 10.20 2.32 -8.02
CA CYS A 60 8.79 1.97 -7.79
C CYS A 60 8.11 1.46 -9.07
N GLN A 61 8.29 2.18 -10.19
CA GLN A 61 7.71 1.81 -11.48
C GLN A 61 8.22 0.47 -11.99
N ALA A 62 9.53 0.19 -11.81
CA ALA A 62 10.13 -1.07 -12.24
C ALA A 62 9.55 -2.26 -11.44
N LEU A 63 9.47 -2.16 -10.10
CA LEU A 63 8.91 -3.20 -9.25
C LEU A 63 7.42 -3.44 -9.55
N ALA A 64 6.63 -2.38 -9.70
CA ALA A 64 5.23 -2.48 -10.09
C ALA A 64 5.06 -3.16 -11.45
N THR A 65 5.94 -2.86 -12.42
CA THR A 65 5.91 -3.48 -13.75
C THR A 65 6.24 -4.98 -13.67
N GLU A 66 7.24 -5.37 -12.88
CA GLU A 66 7.57 -6.78 -12.63
C GLU A 66 6.40 -7.54 -11.99
N ALA A 67 5.62 -6.88 -11.12
CA ALA A 67 4.44 -7.44 -10.46
C ALA A 67 3.15 -7.38 -11.31
N GLY A 68 3.20 -6.84 -12.53
CA GLY A 68 2.06 -6.77 -13.45
C GLY A 68 1.19 -5.52 -13.29
N ALA A 69 1.57 -4.56 -12.44
CA ALA A 69 0.87 -3.28 -12.20
C ALA A 69 1.55 -2.09 -12.87
N GLY A 70 2.36 -2.32 -13.89
CA GLY A 70 3.14 -1.29 -14.59
C GLY A 70 2.33 -0.34 -15.47
N HIS A 71 1.02 -0.56 -15.60
CA HIS A 71 0.12 0.33 -16.35
C HIS A 71 -0.24 1.60 -15.57
N HIS A 72 -0.06 1.59 -14.24
CA HIS A 72 -0.14 2.78 -13.40
C HIS A 72 1.16 3.58 -13.42
N THR A 73 1.05 4.87 -13.10
CA THR A 73 2.19 5.76 -12.83
C THR A 73 2.54 5.67 -11.34
N TRP A 74 3.76 5.20 -11.03
CA TRP A 74 4.17 4.97 -9.66
C TRP A 74 5.16 6.02 -9.16
N GLN A 75 4.95 6.50 -7.94
CA GLN A 75 5.85 7.41 -7.26
C GLN A 75 6.19 6.93 -5.85
N ALA A 76 7.43 7.21 -5.44
CA ALA A 76 7.88 6.98 -4.08
C ALA A 76 7.32 8.06 -3.12
N TYR A 77 6.90 7.64 -1.94
CA TYR A 77 6.48 8.54 -0.86
C TYR A 77 7.71 9.17 -0.19
N LEU A 78 8.23 10.22 -0.78
CA LEU A 78 9.43 10.92 -0.33
C LEU A 78 9.23 12.42 -0.38
N SER A 79 9.56 13.12 0.73
CA SER A 79 9.71 14.57 0.73
C SER A 79 11.11 14.98 0.32
N THR A 80 11.27 16.20 -0.17
CA THR A 80 12.55 16.87 -0.37
C THR A 80 12.57 18.21 0.35
N GLN A 81 13.76 18.74 0.62
CA GLN A 81 13.95 19.97 1.38
C GLN A 81 14.51 21.11 0.52
N GLY A 82 14.56 22.31 1.08
CA GLY A 82 15.10 23.50 0.42
C GLY A 82 14.04 24.34 -0.28
N ARG A 83 14.49 25.28 -1.12
CA ARG A 83 13.61 26.30 -1.75
C ARG A 83 12.53 25.70 -2.65
N ASN A 84 12.85 24.58 -3.30
CA ASN A 84 11.96 23.84 -4.21
C ASN A 84 11.60 22.48 -3.61
N GLY A 85 11.58 22.39 -2.27
CA GLY A 85 11.21 21.16 -1.58
C GLY A 85 9.78 20.75 -1.93
N VAL A 86 9.55 19.46 -1.92
CA VAL A 86 8.27 18.83 -2.27
C VAL A 86 7.78 18.03 -1.07
N ASP A 87 6.52 18.10 -0.77
CA ASP A 87 5.89 17.29 0.26
C ASP A 87 5.52 15.90 -0.30
N ALA A 88 5.82 14.83 0.43
CA ALA A 88 5.52 13.47 -0.01
C ALA A 88 4.03 13.26 -0.26
N ARG A 89 3.17 13.88 0.55
CA ARG A 89 1.71 13.81 0.43
C ARG A 89 1.18 14.36 -0.89
N ASP A 90 1.88 15.33 -1.49
CA ASP A 90 1.45 15.99 -2.74
C ASP A 90 1.89 15.21 -3.98
N ARG A 91 2.66 14.13 -3.80
CA ARG A 91 3.21 13.33 -4.90
C ARG A 91 2.42 12.07 -5.21
N ILE A 92 1.64 11.59 -4.28
CA ILE A 92 1.07 10.24 -4.32
C ILE A 92 -0.33 10.14 -4.93
N GLY A 93 -0.88 11.22 -5.49
CA GLY A 93 -2.25 11.25 -6.00
C GLY A 93 -3.28 11.39 -4.88
N GLU A 94 -4.52 11.01 -5.14
CA GLU A 94 -5.66 11.24 -4.24
C GLU A 94 -6.19 9.96 -3.57
N GLY A 95 -5.83 8.78 -4.08
CA GLY A 95 -6.35 7.49 -3.64
C GLY A 95 -7.68 7.11 -4.30
N PRO A 96 -8.37 6.04 -3.88
CA PRO A 96 -7.96 5.12 -2.82
C PRO A 96 -6.75 4.24 -3.19
N TRP A 97 -6.00 3.81 -2.19
CA TRP A 97 -4.88 2.89 -2.40
C TRP A 97 -5.13 1.54 -1.76
N ALA A 98 -4.82 0.48 -2.49
CA ALA A 98 -4.92 -0.89 -2.03
C ALA A 98 -3.57 -1.62 -2.18
N ASN A 99 -3.28 -2.52 -1.24
CA ASN A 99 -2.08 -3.33 -1.30
C ASN A 99 -2.21 -4.49 -2.32
N SER A 100 -1.12 -5.21 -2.54
CA SER A 100 -1.05 -6.37 -3.45
C SER A 100 -1.97 -7.55 -3.09
N LYS A 101 -2.64 -7.51 -1.93
CA LYS A 101 -3.70 -8.47 -1.53
C LYS A 101 -5.12 -7.90 -1.70
N GLY A 102 -5.27 -6.69 -2.22
CA GLY A 102 -6.55 -6.03 -2.41
C GLY A 102 -7.16 -5.46 -1.13
N VAL A 103 -6.35 -5.25 -0.08
CA VAL A 103 -6.79 -4.55 1.13
C VAL A 103 -6.65 -3.06 0.90
N VAL A 104 -7.74 -2.30 1.05
CA VAL A 104 -7.70 -0.83 0.99
C VAL A 104 -6.87 -0.32 2.15
N MET A 105 -5.78 0.36 1.84
CA MET A 105 -4.84 0.92 2.80
C MET A 105 -5.28 2.28 3.31
N ALA A 106 -5.76 3.12 2.41
CA ALA A 106 -6.33 4.43 2.67
C ALA A 106 -7.28 4.85 1.55
N THR A 107 -8.27 5.66 1.86
CA THR A 107 -9.28 6.14 0.89
C THR A 107 -8.97 7.52 0.34
N SER A 108 -8.08 8.28 0.98
CA SER A 108 -7.66 9.62 0.59
C SER A 108 -6.33 9.99 1.26
N VAL A 109 -5.73 11.10 0.83
CA VAL A 109 -4.53 11.67 1.47
C VAL A 109 -4.77 12.01 2.95
N GLU A 110 -5.96 12.48 3.30
CA GLU A 110 -6.31 12.82 4.68
C GLU A 110 -6.45 11.54 5.53
N ASP A 111 -7.19 10.55 5.05
CA ASP A 111 -7.33 9.24 5.69
C ASP A 111 -5.96 8.58 5.92
N LEU A 112 -5.07 8.66 4.94
CA LEU A 112 -3.71 8.13 5.03
C LEU A 112 -2.91 8.72 6.20
N HIS A 113 -3.03 10.02 6.46
CA HIS A 113 -2.17 10.73 7.41
C HIS A 113 -2.80 10.91 8.80
N TYR A 114 -4.14 11.02 8.89
CA TYR A 114 -4.78 11.45 10.15
C TYR A 114 -5.65 10.38 10.80
N ASP A 115 -6.26 9.48 10.04
CA ASP A 115 -7.21 8.50 10.59
C ASP A 115 -6.98 7.07 10.08
N ASN A 116 -5.84 6.78 9.48
CA ASN A 116 -5.59 5.49 8.85
C ASN A 116 -5.20 4.40 9.84
N SER A 117 -6.04 3.38 9.99
CA SER A 117 -5.77 2.19 10.79
C SER A 117 -5.10 1.04 9.99
N ASN A 118 -5.04 1.10 8.65
CA ASN A 118 -4.57 -0.01 7.82
C ASN A 118 -3.07 0.07 7.49
N PHE A 119 -2.41 1.20 7.73
CA PHE A 119 -0.97 1.33 7.60
C PHE A 119 -0.25 0.75 8.83
N ASN A 120 -0.14 -0.55 8.88
CA ASN A 120 0.45 -1.32 9.97
C ASN A 120 1.05 -2.63 9.46
N TRP A 121 1.80 -3.33 10.32
CA TRP A 121 2.45 -4.60 10.01
C TRP A 121 1.55 -5.66 9.38
N MET A 122 0.28 -5.73 9.79
CA MET A 122 -0.65 -6.77 9.29
C MET A 122 -1.01 -6.57 7.82
N HIS A 123 -1.00 -5.33 7.32
CA HIS A 123 -1.53 -4.98 6.00
C HIS A 123 -0.49 -4.48 5.01
N ILE A 124 0.65 -3.91 5.48
CA ILE A 124 1.72 -3.50 4.57
C ILE A 124 2.33 -4.75 3.92
N ARG A 125 2.39 -4.74 2.59
CA ARG A 125 2.91 -5.82 1.74
C ARG A 125 3.80 -5.25 0.65
N ASP A 126 4.77 -6.07 0.22
CA ASP A 126 5.53 -5.77 -0.98
C ASP A 126 4.68 -5.96 -2.25
N GLU A 127 5.22 -5.63 -3.40
CA GLU A 127 4.54 -5.76 -4.69
C GLU A 127 4.17 -7.22 -5.04
N ASN A 128 4.82 -8.21 -4.42
CA ASN A 128 4.54 -9.64 -4.60
C ASN A 128 3.58 -10.20 -3.53
N GLY A 129 3.20 -9.38 -2.55
CA GLY A 129 2.30 -9.75 -1.46
C GLY A 129 2.97 -10.43 -0.27
N HIS A 130 4.28 -10.33 -0.13
CA HIS A 130 5.01 -10.79 1.04
C HIS A 130 5.09 -9.70 2.11
N GLN A 131 5.42 -10.11 3.32
CA GLN A 131 5.78 -9.20 4.41
C GLN A 131 7.28 -8.91 4.35
N PHE A 132 7.65 -7.72 4.77
CA PHE A 132 9.03 -7.31 5.03
C PHE A 132 9.50 -7.86 6.38
N ALA A 133 10.81 -7.92 6.62
CA ALA A 133 11.38 -8.33 7.91
C ALA A 133 11.10 -7.26 8.98
N SER A 134 10.44 -7.65 10.05
CA SER A 134 9.96 -6.76 11.10
C SER A 134 10.45 -7.17 12.49
N ARG A 135 10.37 -6.26 13.45
CA ARG A 135 10.62 -6.58 14.88
C ARG A 135 9.63 -7.60 15.44
N ILE A 136 8.46 -7.70 14.81
CA ILE A 136 7.37 -8.58 15.26
C ILE A 136 7.66 -10.05 14.90
N ASP A 137 8.45 -10.31 13.87
CA ASP A 137 8.81 -11.66 13.42
C ASP A 137 9.76 -12.40 14.37
N GLY A 138 10.23 -11.71 15.42
CA GLY A 138 11.06 -12.30 16.46
C GLY A 138 12.51 -12.56 16.05
N ASN A 139 12.95 -12.05 14.90
CA ASN A 139 14.36 -12.02 14.53
C ASN A 139 15.00 -10.70 14.98
N PRO A 140 15.78 -10.67 16.08
CA PRO A 140 16.39 -9.44 16.57
C PRO A 140 17.56 -8.95 15.73
N ASP A 141 18.12 -9.81 14.87
CA ASP A 141 19.37 -9.54 14.16
C ASP A 141 19.15 -8.94 12.77
N PHE A 142 17.91 -8.96 12.26
CA PHE A 142 17.61 -8.46 10.93
C PHE A 142 16.19 -7.89 10.87
N THR A 143 16.10 -6.60 10.63
CA THR A 143 14.83 -5.89 10.39
C THR A 143 14.96 -4.94 9.22
N GLU A 144 13.83 -4.66 8.54
CA GLU A 144 13.73 -3.75 7.41
C GLU A 144 12.53 -2.81 7.61
N HIS A 145 12.14 -2.58 8.88
CA HIS A 145 10.93 -1.86 9.22
C HIS A 145 11.02 -0.34 9.06
N ASP A 146 12.25 0.21 9.03
CA ASP A 146 12.50 1.63 8.82
C ASP A 146 12.48 1.94 7.32
N VAL A 147 11.46 2.69 6.89
CA VAL A 147 11.23 3.06 5.50
C VAL A 147 11.58 4.53 5.31
N LEU A 148 12.31 4.85 4.26
CA LEU A 148 12.70 6.21 3.92
C LEU A 148 11.48 7.05 3.54
N THR A 149 11.35 8.27 4.11
CA THR A 149 10.24 9.18 3.83
C THR A 149 10.64 10.65 3.75
N GLY A 150 11.56 11.11 4.62
CA GLY A 150 11.92 12.53 4.76
C GLY A 150 10.78 13.43 5.22
N SER A 151 9.74 12.85 5.84
CA SER A 151 8.45 13.51 6.06
C SER A 151 8.08 13.62 7.52
N LYS A 152 7.29 14.64 7.86
CA LYS A 152 6.52 14.70 9.09
C LYS A 152 5.32 13.74 9.03
N MET A 153 4.64 13.58 10.17
CA MET A 153 3.44 12.73 10.27
C MET A 153 2.32 13.13 9.31
N ASP A 154 2.19 14.42 9.01
CA ASP A 154 1.21 14.96 8.08
C ASP A 154 1.61 14.85 6.60
N GLY A 155 2.75 14.23 6.32
CA GLY A 155 3.28 14.03 4.97
C GLY A 155 4.00 15.23 4.38
N THR A 156 4.17 16.32 5.13
CA THR A 156 4.93 17.50 4.68
C THR A 156 6.42 17.35 4.97
N ALA A 157 7.25 18.07 4.24
CA ALA A 157 8.70 18.07 4.41
C ALA A 157 9.12 18.63 5.78
N MET A 158 10.24 18.15 6.30
CA MET A 158 10.85 18.70 7.49
C MET A 158 11.59 20.00 7.15
N LEU A 159 11.33 21.06 7.92
CA LEU A 159 11.88 22.40 7.70
C LEU A 159 12.63 22.92 8.94
N ASP A 160 13.26 22.01 9.68
CA ASP A 160 14.01 22.31 10.92
C ASP A 160 15.44 22.83 10.68
N GLY A 161 15.87 22.88 9.42
CA GLY A 161 17.19 23.35 9.01
C GLY A 161 18.26 22.26 8.96
N GLU A 162 17.92 21.03 9.40
CA GLU A 162 18.77 19.86 9.32
C GLU A 162 18.50 19.06 8.04
N ASP A 163 19.51 18.36 7.52
CA ASP A 163 19.27 17.39 6.45
C ASP A 163 18.49 16.18 6.98
N ARG A 164 17.32 15.93 6.38
CA ARG A 164 16.42 14.82 6.71
C ARG A 164 16.12 13.93 5.51
N THR A 165 16.85 14.15 4.43
CA THR A 165 16.56 13.56 3.12
C THR A 165 17.80 13.07 2.39
N CYS A 166 18.94 12.94 3.07
CA CYS A 166 20.21 12.57 2.45
C CYS A 166 20.49 13.41 1.20
N ASP A 167 20.54 14.75 1.36
CA ASP A 167 20.68 15.70 0.27
C ASP A 167 19.66 15.48 -0.86
N ASN A 168 18.38 15.44 -0.47
CA ASN A 168 17.27 15.18 -1.40
C ASN A 168 17.45 13.86 -2.19
N TRP A 169 17.87 12.82 -1.47
CA TRP A 169 18.01 11.45 -1.98
C TRP A 169 19.14 11.28 -3.01
N THR A 170 20.22 12.07 -2.84
CA THR A 170 21.40 12.01 -3.70
C THR A 170 22.71 11.70 -2.96
N SER A 171 22.65 11.53 -1.62
CA SER A 171 23.81 11.22 -0.78
C SER A 171 23.73 9.79 -0.20
N ASN A 172 24.86 9.09 -0.23
CA ASN A 172 25.10 7.82 0.44
C ASN A 172 26.24 7.93 1.47
N ASP A 173 26.51 9.12 1.98
CA ASP A 173 27.64 9.44 2.89
C ASP A 173 27.14 10.13 4.16
N GLU A 174 27.52 11.38 4.39
CA GLU A 174 27.08 12.19 5.50
C GLU A 174 25.61 12.65 5.32
N GLY A 175 25.01 13.13 6.42
CA GLY A 175 23.63 13.58 6.45
C GLY A 175 22.73 12.67 7.27
N SER A 176 21.46 12.74 7.05
CA SER A 176 20.44 11.92 7.72
C SER A 176 19.23 11.75 6.80
N ALA A 177 18.56 10.62 6.90
CA ALA A 177 17.22 10.44 6.35
C ALA A 177 16.20 10.36 7.50
N TRP A 178 15.01 10.92 7.33
CA TRP A 178 13.89 10.65 8.24
C TRP A 178 13.14 9.42 7.78
N VAL A 179 12.80 8.52 8.71
CA VAL A 179 12.17 7.24 8.42
C VAL A 179 10.85 7.08 9.17
N GLY A 180 9.99 6.19 8.67
CA GLY A 180 8.80 5.71 9.33
C GLY A 180 8.89 4.22 9.61
N HIS A 181 8.11 3.73 10.59
CA HIS A 181 8.06 2.31 10.97
C HIS A 181 6.91 1.58 10.29
N ALA A 182 7.23 0.76 9.29
CA ALA A 182 6.24 -0.06 8.59
C ALA A 182 5.59 -1.12 9.49
N ASP A 183 6.28 -1.53 10.56
CA ASP A 183 5.82 -2.53 11.50
C ASP A 183 5.07 -1.98 12.73
N ARG A 184 4.58 -0.74 12.66
CA ARG A 184 3.74 -0.23 13.76
C ARG A 184 2.57 -1.17 14.00
N TYR A 185 2.27 -1.40 15.28
CA TYR A 185 1.22 -2.34 15.68
C TYR A 185 -0.12 -1.62 15.92
N SER A 186 -0.10 -0.40 16.42
CA SER A 186 -1.31 0.39 16.65
C SER A 186 -1.04 1.89 16.56
N PHE A 187 -2.10 2.67 16.36
CA PHE A 187 -2.08 4.14 16.40
C PHE A 187 -1.53 4.73 17.70
N ASN A 188 -1.65 3.99 18.80
CA ASN A 188 -1.31 4.47 20.14
C ASN A 188 0.09 4.05 20.59
N ASP A 189 0.91 3.52 19.70
CA ASP A 189 2.31 3.21 20.01
C ASP A 189 3.14 4.49 19.93
N PRO A 190 3.57 5.07 21.09
CA PRO A 190 4.28 6.34 21.10
C PRO A 190 5.62 6.19 20.36
N GLY A 191 5.82 7.00 19.32
CA GLY A 191 7.04 6.99 18.51
C GLY A 191 6.98 6.02 17.32
N SER A 192 5.82 5.41 17.05
CA SER A 192 5.62 4.48 15.94
C SER A 192 4.69 5.07 14.88
N SER A 193 5.19 6.06 14.14
CA SER A 193 4.51 6.53 12.93
C SER A 193 4.96 5.74 11.70
N TRP A 194 4.02 5.39 10.81
CA TRP A 194 4.37 4.68 9.59
C TRP A 194 5.28 5.51 8.66
N ASN A 195 5.21 6.84 8.74
CA ASN A 195 5.94 7.76 7.86
C ASN A 195 6.87 8.74 8.58
N SER A 196 6.87 8.79 9.94
CA SER A 196 7.65 9.81 10.68
C SER A 196 7.99 9.33 12.08
N SER A 197 9.11 8.65 12.25
CA SER A 197 9.56 8.10 13.54
C SER A 197 10.85 8.71 14.03
N HIS A 198 11.95 8.60 13.31
CA HIS A 198 13.25 9.11 13.71
C HIS A 198 14.18 9.35 12.52
N GLY A 199 15.34 9.95 12.76
CA GLY A 199 16.41 10.13 11.78
C GLY A 199 17.39 8.95 11.80
N THR A 200 18.07 8.74 10.66
CA THR A 200 19.18 7.80 10.56
C THR A 200 20.50 8.47 11.00
N PRO A 201 21.50 7.69 11.48
CA PRO A 201 22.81 8.25 11.90
C PRO A 201 23.69 8.68 10.71
N GLY A 202 23.28 8.44 9.49
CA GLY A 202 23.97 8.78 8.25
C GLY A 202 23.17 8.30 7.04
N CYS A 203 23.73 8.53 5.84
CA CYS A 203 23.07 8.18 4.59
C CYS A 203 23.66 6.91 3.92
N THR A 204 24.69 6.31 4.50
CA THR A 204 25.26 5.05 3.96
C THR A 204 24.28 3.90 4.12
N GLN A 205 24.38 2.88 3.27
CA GLN A 205 23.59 1.65 3.43
C GLN A 205 23.77 1.02 4.82
N GLN A 206 24.99 1.06 5.36
CA GLN A 206 25.27 0.54 6.70
C GLN A 206 24.57 1.36 7.80
N ALA A 207 24.51 2.69 7.65
CA ALA A 207 23.83 3.57 8.60
C ALA A 207 22.32 3.30 8.64
N LEU A 208 21.69 2.99 7.49
CA LEU A 208 20.29 2.59 7.42
C LEU A 208 20.05 1.25 8.12
N VAL A 209 20.90 0.25 7.86
CA VAL A 209 20.79 -1.08 8.49
C VAL A 209 21.01 -1.00 10.01
N GLN A 210 21.87 -0.12 10.48
CA GLN A 210 22.18 0.03 11.91
C GLN A 210 20.96 0.42 12.76
N VAL A 211 19.98 1.08 12.19
CA VAL A 211 18.76 1.52 12.90
C VAL A 211 17.53 0.66 12.58
N GLY A 212 17.68 -0.38 11.77
CA GLY A 212 16.59 -1.32 11.46
C GLY A 212 15.93 -1.09 10.10
N GLY A 213 16.60 -0.36 9.20
CA GLY A 213 16.17 -0.15 7.83
C GLY A 213 17.00 -0.94 6.83
N ALA A 214 16.56 -0.92 5.57
CA ALA A 214 17.32 -1.42 4.43
C ALA A 214 17.38 -0.41 3.26
N GLY A 215 16.70 0.75 3.42
CA GLY A 215 16.48 1.70 2.34
C GLY A 215 15.27 1.33 1.48
N LEU A 216 14.27 0.71 2.08
CA LEU A 216 12.98 0.43 1.44
C LEU A 216 12.16 1.70 1.27
N LEU A 217 11.26 1.70 0.30
CA LEU A 217 10.37 2.79 -0.06
C LEU A 217 8.91 2.35 0.01
N TYR A 218 8.01 3.30 0.29
CA TYR A 218 6.58 3.16 0.00
C TYR A 218 6.32 3.68 -1.41
N CYS A 219 5.62 2.90 -2.21
CA CYS A 219 5.26 3.22 -3.58
C CYS A 219 3.74 3.35 -3.72
N PHE A 220 3.31 4.41 -4.38
CA PHE A 220 1.90 4.72 -4.60
C PHE A 220 1.62 4.94 -6.09
N ALA A 221 0.52 4.40 -6.60
CA ALA A 221 -0.02 4.77 -7.89
C ALA A 221 -0.69 6.15 -7.78
N THR A 222 -0.48 7.00 -8.79
CA THR A 222 -0.94 8.40 -8.81
C THR A 222 -2.15 8.65 -9.71
N ASP A 223 -2.57 7.63 -10.47
CA ASP A 223 -3.67 7.61 -11.43
C ASP A 223 -4.71 6.54 -11.13
#